data_9c821de9d78e7e19a181db1ef87fe776
#
_entry.id   9c821de9d78e7e19a181db1ef87fe776
#
_cell.length_a   1.000
_cell.length_b   1.000
_cell.length_c   1.000
_cell.angle_alpha   90.00
_cell.angle_beta   90.00
_cell.angle_gamma   90.00
#
_symmetry.space_group_name_H-M   'P 1'
#
loop_
_entity.id
_entity.type
_entity.pdbx_description
1 polymer ?
#
loop_
_entity_poly.entity_id
_entity_poly.type
_entity_poly.pdbx_seq_one_letter_code
_entity_poly.pdbx_strand_id
1 'polypeptide(L)'
;KTKEYQISWRFVTNGGQDEGIIRPVMGAYGIPFYPGSSMKGAFCQACTPEQKQRYHLEKDSDNPSLLRFHGGYPVNDWTENLLDIVHPQQGWQVKTPNTRQKPSGESGFALISLYQPNLKFGISTSIEQPDWEEIWTIWERALESGLGCRVSSGYGLPKDIKSSKEPLYKCFLKGQGMAPKSLDGAREFRPNIFRGAIRGHALRIFGGLTDAKNAEKLVNQLFGGIDGEASQGLLAVDFCVKSLDLGTFAKGYKEPTYTVTGELRWILTQSLP
;
A
#
# COMPACT_ATOMS: atom_id res chain seq x y z
N LYS A 1 13.67 -3.18 -22.38
CA LYS A 1 14.51 -3.65 -21.25
C LYS A 1 13.65 -3.98 -20.05
N THR A 2 14.20 -4.71 -19.09
CA THR A 2 13.53 -5.10 -17.85
C THR A 2 14.37 -4.73 -16.64
N LYS A 3 13.71 -4.42 -15.51
CA LYS A 3 14.31 -4.29 -14.17
C LYS A 3 13.43 -5.00 -13.14
N GLU A 4 14.04 -5.44 -12.06
CA GLU A 4 13.38 -6.14 -10.96
C GLU A 4 13.43 -5.32 -9.69
N TYR A 5 12.32 -5.35 -8.92
CA TYR A 5 12.20 -4.65 -7.65
C TYR A 5 11.46 -5.53 -6.64
N GLN A 6 12.04 -5.69 -5.47
CA GLN A 6 11.41 -6.41 -4.38
C GLN A 6 10.44 -5.50 -3.62
N ILE A 7 9.25 -5.98 -3.35
CA ILE A 7 8.31 -5.30 -2.46
C ILE A 7 8.63 -5.64 -1.01
N SER A 8 8.63 -4.63 -0.16
CA SER A 8 9.07 -4.76 1.24
C SER A 8 8.15 -5.64 2.09
N TRP A 9 6.86 -5.64 1.80
CA TRP A 9 5.85 -6.40 2.53
C TRP A 9 4.84 -7.02 1.58
N ARG A 10 3.62 -6.54 1.49
CA ARG A 10 2.59 -7.10 0.63
C ARG A 10 2.32 -6.23 -0.59
N PHE A 11 1.95 -6.87 -1.67
CA PHE A 11 1.55 -6.22 -2.90
C PHE A 11 0.15 -6.66 -3.30
N VAL A 12 -0.69 -5.71 -3.66
CA VAL A 12 -2.05 -5.95 -4.11
C VAL A 12 -2.43 -5.05 -5.27
N THR A 13 -3.09 -5.63 -6.24
CA THR A 13 -3.83 -4.93 -7.30
C THR A 13 -5.31 -5.23 -7.13
N ASN A 14 -6.19 -4.41 -7.72
CA ASN A 14 -7.63 -4.62 -7.62
C ASN A 14 -8.17 -5.15 -8.96
N GLY A 15 -8.37 -6.44 -9.03
CA GLY A 15 -8.98 -7.14 -10.16
C GLY A 15 -10.49 -7.38 -9.99
N GLY A 16 -11.07 -6.89 -8.89
CA GLY A 16 -12.48 -7.07 -8.56
C GLY A 16 -12.70 -7.80 -7.24
N GLN A 17 -13.95 -7.86 -6.83
CA GLN A 17 -14.38 -8.57 -5.63
C GLN A 17 -15.40 -9.63 -6.01
N ASP A 18 -15.29 -10.81 -5.41
CA ASP A 18 -16.18 -11.92 -5.59
C ASP A 18 -16.34 -12.66 -4.26
N GLU A 19 -17.60 -12.89 -3.84
CA GLU A 19 -17.95 -13.57 -2.59
C GLU A 19 -17.19 -13.09 -1.35
N GLY A 20 -16.94 -11.78 -1.24
CA GLY A 20 -16.19 -11.20 -0.11
C GLY A 20 -14.67 -11.31 -0.23
N ILE A 21 -14.15 -11.82 -1.34
CA ILE A 21 -12.71 -11.93 -1.63
C ILE A 21 -12.31 -10.87 -2.64
N ILE A 22 -11.37 -10.00 -2.27
CA ILE A 22 -10.74 -9.04 -3.19
C ILE A 22 -9.62 -9.77 -3.92
N ARG A 23 -9.74 -9.85 -5.25
CA ARG A 23 -8.79 -10.54 -6.12
C ARG A 23 -7.80 -9.57 -6.75
N PRO A 24 -6.54 -9.98 -6.97
CA PRO A 24 -5.60 -9.19 -7.77
C PRO A 24 -6.02 -9.18 -9.24
N VAL A 25 -5.44 -8.27 -10.01
CA VAL A 25 -5.50 -8.36 -11.46
C VAL A 25 -4.76 -9.61 -11.91
N MET A 26 -5.44 -10.45 -12.68
CA MET A 26 -4.92 -11.74 -13.15
C MET A 26 -4.65 -11.68 -14.64
N GLY A 27 -3.50 -12.16 -15.05
CA GLY A 27 -3.12 -12.37 -16.44
C GLY A 27 -3.44 -13.78 -16.93
N ALA A 28 -2.84 -14.16 -18.04
CA ALA A 28 -2.90 -15.51 -18.56
C ALA A 28 -2.40 -16.53 -17.50
N TYR A 29 -3.00 -17.71 -17.52
CA TYR A 29 -2.68 -18.81 -16.59
C TYR A 29 -2.87 -18.48 -15.10
N GLY A 30 -3.67 -17.46 -14.76
CA GLY A 30 -3.94 -17.09 -13.38
C GLY A 30 -2.75 -16.42 -12.67
N ILE A 31 -1.80 -15.86 -13.41
CA ILE A 31 -0.64 -15.17 -12.81
C ILE A 31 -1.06 -13.75 -12.43
N PRO A 32 -0.97 -13.36 -11.14
CA PRO A 32 -1.23 -11.99 -10.73
C PRO A 32 -0.14 -11.05 -11.25
N PHE A 33 -0.51 -9.85 -11.69
CA PHE A 33 0.46 -8.91 -12.23
C PHE A 33 0.06 -7.46 -12.01
N TYR A 34 1.02 -6.56 -12.16
CA TYR A 34 0.79 -5.12 -12.22
C TYR A 34 0.57 -4.70 -13.67
N PRO A 35 -0.62 -4.17 -14.03
CA PRO A 35 -0.95 -3.87 -15.42
C PRO A 35 -0.04 -2.81 -16.06
N GLY A 36 0.27 -2.99 -17.35
CA GLY A 36 1.05 -2.00 -18.11
C GLY A 36 0.36 -0.63 -18.19
N SER A 37 -0.97 -0.58 -18.22
CA SER A 37 -1.74 0.68 -18.15
C SER A 37 -1.53 1.40 -16.82
N SER A 38 -1.55 0.67 -15.71
CA SER A 38 -1.24 1.23 -14.38
C SER A 38 0.21 1.69 -14.28
N MET A 39 1.15 0.91 -14.86
CA MET A 39 2.55 1.27 -14.97
C MET A 39 2.73 2.58 -15.75
N LYS A 40 2.05 2.72 -16.92
CA LYS A 40 2.03 3.96 -17.70
C LYS A 40 1.51 5.14 -16.89
N GLY A 41 0.40 4.96 -16.18
CA GLY A 41 -0.19 6.01 -15.32
C GLY A 41 0.76 6.50 -14.24
N ALA A 42 1.40 5.57 -13.50
CA ALA A 42 2.38 5.89 -12.47
C ALA A 42 3.62 6.60 -13.06
N PHE A 43 4.13 6.12 -14.19
CA PHE A 43 5.24 6.73 -14.91
C PHE A 43 4.91 8.16 -15.36
N CYS A 44 3.72 8.39 -15.94
CA CYS A 44 3.26 9.72 -16.35
C CYS A 44 3.15 10.69 -15.17
N GLN A 45 2.72 10.22 -14.00
CA GLN A 45 2.67 11.06 -12.79
C GLN A 45 4.06 11.48 -12.30
N ALA A 46 5.06 10.64 -12.50
CA ALA A 46 6.43 10.90 -12.11
C ALA A 46 7.22 11.75 -13.14
N CYS A 47 6.70 11.91 -14.36
CA CYS A 47 7.33 12.73 -15.40
C CYS A 47 7.19 14.22 -15.12
N THR A 48 8.23 14.99 -15.47
CA THR A 48 8.12 16.44 -15.64
C THR A 48 7.30 16.76 -16.91
N PRO A 49 6.82 18.01 -17.09
CA PRO A 49 6.13 18.41 -18.32
C PRO A 49 6.97 18.14 -19.58
N GLU A 50 8.27 18.44 -19.54
CA GLU A 50 9.20 18.23 -20.65
C GLU A 50 9.39 16.74 -20.97
N GLN A 51 9.42 15.89 -19.94
CA GLN A 51 9.50 14.44 -20.10
C GLN A 51 8.22 13.87 -20.71
N LYS A 52 7.04 14.38 -20.30
CA LYS A 52 5.77 13.97 -20.92
C LYS A 52 5.73 14.31 -22.40
N GLN A 53 6.15 15.50 -22.77
CA GLN A 53 6.24 15.93 -24.16
C GLN A 53 7.21 15.04 -24.95
N ARG A 54 8.42 14.81 -24.42
CA ARG A 54 9.48 14.01 -25.05
C ARG A 54 9.01 12.58 -25.37
N TYR A 55 8.24 11.95 -24.49
CA TYR A 55 7.80 10.56 -24.64
C TYR A 55 6.37 10.44 -25.19
N HIS A 56 5.74 11.53 -25.61
CA HIS A 56 4.34 11.59 -26.05
C HIS A 56 3.38 10.97 -25.03
N LEU A 57 3.48 11.43 -23.78
CA LEU A 57 2.65 10.96 -22.66
C LEU A 57 1.63 12.00 -22.19
N GLU A 58 1.49 13.09 -22.91
CA GLU A 58 0.49 14.12 -22.66
C GLU A 58 -0.92 13.57 -22.90
N LYS A 59 -1.89 14.06 -22.12
CA LYS A 59 -3.28 13.56 -22.15
C LYS A 59 -3.94 13.79 -23.51
N ASP A 60 -3.62 14.91 -24.16
CA ASP A 60 -4.24 15.38 -25.40
C ASP A 60 -3.28 15.23 -26.60
N SER A 61 -2.28 14.37 -26.49
CA SER A 61 -1.34 14.12 -27.59
C SER A 61 -2.00 13.27 -28.68
N ASP A 62 -2.04 13.78 -29.91
CA ASP A 62 -2.45 13.03 -31.09
C ASP A 62 -1.42 11.94 -31.48
N ASN A 63 -0.22 12.01 -30.93
CA ASN A 63 0.85 11.08 -31.22
C ASN A 63 0.81 9.88 -30.28
N PRO A 64 1.06 8.66 -30.78
CA PRO A 64 1.19 7.49 -29.92
C PRO A 64 2.41 7.61 -29.01
N SER A 65 2.29 7.11 -27.78
CA SER A 65 3.40 7.07 -26.84
C SER A 65 4.61 6.34 -27.42
N LEU A 66 5.79 6.93 -27.29
CA LEU A 66 7.06 6.34 -27.70
C LEU A 66 7.52 5.19 -26.78
N LEU A 67 6.95 5.10 -25.57
CA LEU A 67 7.21 4.03 -24.62
C LEU A 67 6.02 3.08 -24.53
N ARG A 68 6.31 1.77 -24.49
CA ARG A 68 5.33 0.71 -24.24
C ARG A 68 5.63 0.06 -22.91
N PHE A 69 4.62 0.02 -22.04
CA PHE A 69 4.71 -0.50 -20.68
C PHE A 69 4.10 -1.90 -20.63
N HIS A 70 4.92 -2.89 -20.28
CA HIS A 70 4.50 -4.30 -20.26
C HIS A 70 3.96 -4.74 -18.91
N GLY A 71 4.01 -3.85 -17.92
CA GLY A 71 3.61 -4.17 -16.55
C GLY A 71 4.70 -4.85 -15.74
N GLY A 72 4.31 -5.39 -14.58
CA GLY A 72 5.19 -6.06 -13.65
C GLY A 72 4.67 -7.44 -13.27
N TYR A 73 5.51 -8.47 -13.37
CA TYR A 73 5.17 -9.86 -13.09
C TYR A 73 6.04 -10.40 -11.97
N PRO A 74 5.50 -11.21 -11.04
CA PRO A 74 6.30 -11.86 -10.01
C PRO A 74 7.24 -12.90 -10.65
N VAL A 75 8.48 -12.91 -10.17
CA VAL A 75 9.54 -13.81 -10.70
C VAL A 75 10.12 -14.76 -9.65
N ASN A 76 9.77 -14.54 -8.37
CA ASN A 76 10.07 -15.49 -7.28
C ASN A 76 8.87 -16.41 -7.03
N ASP A 77 8.99 -17.29 -6.05
CA ASP A 77 7.84 -18.06 -5.56
C ASP A 77 6.87 -17.09 -4.84
N TRP A 78 5.76 -16.79 -5.51
CA TRP A 78 4.73 -15.85 -5.06
C TRP A 78 3.48 -16.57 -4.55
N THR A 79 3.44 -17.89 -4.59
CA THR A 79 2.24 -18.70 -4.31
C THR A 79 1.97 -18.90 -2.83
N GLU A 80 2.96 -18.62 -1.99
CA GLU A 80 2.83 -18.74 -0.55
C GLU A 80 2.22 -17.50 0.11
N ASN A 81 1.51 -17.70 1.23
CA ASN A 81 0.97 -16.62 2.07
C ASN A 81 0.05 -15.62 1.34
N LEU A 82 -0.71 -16.07 0.36
CA LEU A 82 -1.54 -15.21 -0.49
C LEU A 82 -2.73 -14.58 0.25
N LEU A 83 -3.31 -15.30 1.22
CA LEU A 83 -4.52 -14.85 1.90
C LEU A 83 -4.19 -13.85 3.01
N ASP A 84 -4.75 -12.67 2.88
CA ASP A 84 -4.70 -11.60 3.85
C ASP A 84 -6.13 -11.27 4.32
N ILE A 85 -6.30 -10.97 5.60
CA ILE A 85 -7.58 -10.58 6.17
C ILE A 85 -7.52 -9.10 6.53
N VAL A 86 -8.44 -8.34 5.98
CA VAL A 86 -8.59 -6.91 6.25
C VAL A 86 -9.83 -6.69 7.10
N HIS A 87 -9.63 -6.13 8.29
CA HIS A 87 -10.72 -5.69 9.14
C HIS A 87 -11.04 -4.22 8.86
N PRO A 88 -12.29 -3.87 8.54
CA PRO A 88 -12.69 -2.48 8.39
C PRO A 88 -12.57 -1.76 9.73
N GLN A 89 -12.35 -0.45 9.67
CA GLN A 89 -12.35 0.39 10.86
C GLN A 89 -13.73 0.37 11.50
N GLN A 90 -13.79 0.03 12.79
CA GLN A 90 -15.04 -0.09 13.51
C GLN A 90 -15.52 1.30 13.98
N GLY A 91 -16.53 1.86 13.31
CA GLY A 91 -17.10 3.17 13.65
C GLY A 91 -17.77 3.23 15.04
N TRP A 92 -18.12 2.08 15.62
CA TRP A 92 -18.73 2.01 16.96
C TRP A 92 -17.83 2.54 18.10
N GLN A 93 -16.53 2.68 17.86
CA GLN A 93 -15.56 3.21 18.86
C GLN A 93 -15.86 4.65 19.32
N VAL A 94 -16.65 5.40 18.55
CA VAL A 94 -17.07 6.77 18.88
C VAL A 94 -18.57 6.92 19.09
N LYS A 95 -19.34 5.82 18.96
CA LYS A 95 -20.79 5.84 19.24
C LYS A 95 -21.04 5.78 20.74
N THR A 96 -22.02 6.58 21.20
CA THR A 96 -22.44 6.60 22.61
C THR A 96 -22.94 5.24 23.08
N PRO A 97 -22.76 4.87 24.37
CA PRO A 97 -23.05 3.53 24.91
C PRO A 97 -24.51 3.04 24.77
N ASN A 98 -25.45 3.96 24.50
CA ASN A 98 -26.88 3.62 24.40
C ASN A 98 -27.26 2.98 23.06
N THR A 99 -26.41 2.95 22.08
CA THR A 99 -26.58 2.18 20.86
C THR A 99 -25.83 0.84 20.98
N ARG A 100 -26.32 -0.04 21.87
CA ARG A 100 -25.97 -1.46 21.90
C ARG A 100 -26.57 -2.20 20.69
N GLN A 101 -26.45 -1.66 19.51
CA GLN A 101 -26.52 -2.50 18.33
C GLN A 101 -25.22 -3.31 18.33
N LYS A 102 -25.34 -4.62 18.53
CA LYS A 102 -24.29 -5.56 18.15
C LYS A 102 -23.82 -5.11 16.78
N PRO A 103 -22.53 -4.93 16.53
CA PRO A 103 -22.06 -4.64 15.19
C PRO A 103 -22.69 -5.71 14.30
N SER A 104 -23.54 -5.28 13.40
CA SER A 104 -24.05 -6.14 12.34
C SER A 104 -22.81 -6.69 11.69
N GLY A 105 -22.58 -7.98 11.75
CA GLY A 105 -21.38 -8.73 11.40
C GLY A 105 -20.58 -8.25 10.20
N GLU A 106 -20.04 -7.06 10.27
CA GLU A 106 -19.01 -6.58 9.38
C GLU A 106 -17.76 -7.41 9.68
N SER A 107 -17.81 -8.63 9.17
CA SER A 107 -16.66 -9.53 9.12
C SER A 107 -15.59 -8.90 8.27
N GLY A 108 -14.33 -9.10 8.63
CA GLY A 108 -13.22 -8.78 7.74
C GLY A 108 -13.43 -9.44 6.38
N PHE A 109 -12.93 -8.84 5.32
CA PHE A 109 -12.93 -9.48 4.01
C PHE A 109 -11.55 -10.05 3.71
N ALA A 110 -11.56 -11.13 2.94
CA ALA A 110 -10.33 -11.74 2.47
C ALA A 110 -9.77 -10.93 1.29
N LEU A 111 -8.46 -10.84 1.25
CA LEU A 111 -7.72 -10.17 0.21
C LEU A 111 -6.60 -11.10 -0.28
N ILE A 112 -6.55 -11.35 -1.57
CA ILE A 112 -5.42 -12.05 -2.17
C ILE A 112 -4.33 -11.02 -2.47
N SER A 113 -3.20 -11.14 -1.78
CA SER A 113 -2.03 -10.27 -1.92
C SER A 113 -0.76 -11.11 -2.00
N LEU A 114 0.23 -10.63 -2.73
CA LEU A 114 1.54 -11.29 -2.83
C LEU A 114 2.41 -10.88 -1.65
N TYR A 115 3.03 -11.83 -0.98
CA TYR A 115 3.94 -11.57 0.13
C TYR A 115 5.38 -11.41 -0.38
N GLN A 116 5.96 -10.25 -0.18
CA GLN A 116 7.33 -9.89 -0.57
C GLN A 116 7.72 -10.30 -2.01
N PRO A 117 6.83 -10.06 -3.01
CA PRO A 117 7.14 -10.47 -4.37
C PRO A 117 8.33 -9.70 -4.92
N ASN A 118 9.12 -10.38 -5.76
CA ASN A 118 10.07 -9.74 -6.65
C ASN A 118 9.38 -9.53 -8.00
N LEU A 119 9.13 -8.27 -8.37
CA LEU A 119 8.40 -7.91 -9.57
C LEU A 119 9.36 -7.47 -10.67
N LYS A 120 9.29 -8.14 -11.82
CA LYS A 120 10.01 -7.78 -13.04
C LYS A 120 9.15 -6.89 -13.92
N PHE A 121 9.57 -5.66 -14.13
CA PHE A 121 8.92 -4.67 -14.98
C PHE A 121 9.58 -4.60 -16.35
N GLY A 122 8.77 -4.42 -17.38
CA GLY A 122 9.24 -4.31 -18.76
C GLY A 122 8.83 -2.99 -19.41
N ILE A 123 9.78 -2.32 -20.08
CA ILE A 123 9.53 -1.18 -20.96
C ILE A 123 10.22 -1.43 -22.29
N SER A 124 9.52 -1.19 -23.39
CA SER A 124 10.09 -1.12 -24.73
C SER A 124 9.82 0.24 -25.38
N THR A 125 10.59 0.59 -26.39
CA THR A 125 10.49 1.88 -27.05
C THR A 125 10.76 1.76 -28.53
N SER A 126 10.19 2.68 -29.32
CA SER A 126 10.48 2.90 -30.74
C SER A 126 11.63 3.89 -30.97
N ILE A 127 12.20 4.50 -29.93
CA ILE A 127 13.33 5.40 -30.03
C ILE A 127 14.58 4.58 -30.38
N GLU A 128 15.34 4.98 -31.40
CA GLU A 128 16.53 4.24 -31.86
C GLU A 128 17.66 4.24 -30.80
N GLN A 129 17.88 5.39 -30.16
CA GLN A 129 18.88 5.56 -29.11
C GLN A 129 18.23 6.10 -27.84
N PRO A 130 17.53 5.24 -27.07
CA PRO A 130 16.81 5.69 -25.89
C PRO A 130 17.74 5.89 -24.71
N ASP A 131 17.51 6.93 -23.97
CA ASP A 131 18.14 7.13 -22.65
C ASP A 131 17.47 6.23 -21.61
N TRP A 132 18.00 5.03 -21.48
CA TRP A 132 17.49 4.04 -20.52
C TRP A 132 17.72 4.44 -19.07
N GLU A 133 18.74 5.24 -18.79
CA GLU A 133 19.04 5.72 -17.44
C GLU A 133 17.94 6.70 -17.00
N GLU A 134 17.59 7.68 -17.85
CA GLU A 134 16.48 8.59 -17.59
C GLU A 134 15.17 7.84 -17.44
N ILE A 135 14.85 6.90 -18.35
CA ILE A 135 13.60 6.14 -18.32
C ILE A 135 13.45 5.37 -16.99
N TRP A 136 14.50 4.69 -16.56
CA TRP A 136 14.43 3.94 -15.30
C TRP A 136 14.46 4.85 -14.09
N THR A 137 15.12 5.99 -14.12
CA THR A 137 15.07 7.00 -13.05
C THR A 137 13.67 7.56 -12.87
N ILE A 138 12.93 7.82 -13.96
CA ILE A 138 11.53 8.22 -13.89
C ILE A 138 10.68 7.10 -13.26
N TRP A 139 10.92 5.84 -13.67
CA TRP A 139 10.20 4.71 -13.09
C TRP A 139 10.49 4.54 -11.59
N GLU A 140 11.73 4.68 -11.17
CA GLU A 140 12.12 4.63 -9.75
C GLU A 140 11.47 5.76 -8.93
N ARG A 141 11.35 6.96 -9.50
CA ARG A 141 10.57 8.06 -8.89
C ARG A 141 9.09 7.72 -8.79
N ALA A 142 8.51 7.03 -9.78
CA ALA A 142 7.14 6.55 -9.68
C ALA A 142 6.98 5.52 -8.54
N LEU A 143 7.96 4.64 -8.37
CA LEU A 143 7.99 3.63 -7.33
C LEU A 143 8.05 4.20 -5.90
N GLU A 144 8.59 5.41 -5.71
CA GLU A 144 8.62 6.09 -4.40
C GLU A 144 7.22 6.27 -3.79
N SER A 145 6.21 6.39 -4.65
CA SER A 145 4.80 6.52 -4.22
C SER A 145 4.13 5.18 -3.93
N GLY A 146 4.82 4.06 -4.18
CA GLY A 146 4.28 2.71 -4.09
C GLY A 146 3.43 2.31 -5.29
N LEU A 147 3.12 1.03 -5.38
CA LEU A 147 2.41 0.40 -6.50
C LEU A 147 1.13 -0.29 -6.06
N GLY A 148 0.13 -0.30 -6.94
CA GLY A 148 -1.11 -1.02 -6.74
C GLY A 148 -2.08 -0.32 -5.81
N CYS A 149 -2.77 -1.08 -4.98
CA CYS A 149 -3.81 -0.59 -4.07
C CYS A 149 -3.29 -0.54 -2.62
N ARG A 150 -3.97 0.26 -1.78
CA ARG A 150 -3.70 0.37 -0.33
C ARG A 150 -2.29 0.84 0.02
N VAL A 151 -1.65 1.60 -0.85
CA VAL A 151 -0.28 2.11 -0.65
C VAL A 151 -0.17 2.92 0.64
N SER A 152 -1.16 3.77 0.94
CA SER A 152 -1.21 4.52 2.21
C SER A 152 -1.27 3.64 3.47
N SER A 153 -1.51 2.34 3.30
CA SER A 153 -1.49 1.33 4.36
C SER A 153 -0.23 0.45 4.32
N GLY A 154 0.79 0.84 3.55
CA GLY A 154 2.08 0.15 3.47
C GLY A 154 2.15 -0.98 2.45
N TYR A 155 1.10 -1.19 1.64
CA TYR A 155 1.14 -2.16 0.54
C TYR A 155 1.91 -1.60 -0.66
N GLY A 156 2.58 -2.46 -1.42
CA GLY A 156 3.20 -2.10 -2.69
C GLY A 156 4.42 -1.18 -2.60
N LEU A 157 5.02 -1.02 -1.43
CA LEU A 157 6.21 -0.21 -1.24
C LEU A 157 7.46 -1.03 -1.58
N PRO A 158 8.31 -0.59 -2.52
CA PRO A 158 9.57 -1.25 -2.82
C PRO A 158 10.54 -1.21 -1.62
N LYS A 159 11.36 -2.25 -1.47
CA LYS A 159 12.27 -2.41 -0.33
C LYS A 159 13.41 -1.39 -0.36
N ASP A 160 14.00 -1.18 -1.53
CA ASP A 160 15.24 -0.42 -1.66
C ASP A 160 15.03 1.02 -2.19
N ILE A 161 13.79 1.37 -2.50
CA ILE A 161 13.41 2.72 -2.95
C ILE A 161 12.75 3.46 -1.80
N LYS A 162 13.38 4.54 -1.37
CA LYS A 162 12.85 5.41 -0.32
C LYS A 162 12.19 6.61 -0.95
N SER A 163 11.08 7.04 -0.37
CA SER A 163 10.45 8.30 -0.77
C SER A 163 11.42 9.46 -0.59
N SER A 164 11.57 10.26 -1.63
CA SER A 164 12.30 11.53 -1.60
C SER A 164 11.55 12.62 -0.84
N LYS A 165 10.26 12.41 -0.54
CA LYS A 165 9.45 13.36 0.22
C LYS A 165 9.92 13.42 1.67
N GLU A 166 10.24 14.62 2.13
CA GLU A 166 10.54 14.85 3.55
C GLU A 166 9.29 14.52 4.39
N PRO A 167 9.42 13.67 5.41
CA PRO A 167 8.31 13.38 6.30
C PRO A 167 7.99 14.58 7.18
N LEU A 168 6.69 14.86 7.40
CA LEU A 168 6.23 15.85 8.39
C LEU A 168 6.75 15.55 9.78
N TYR A 169 6.81 14.28 10.10
CA TYR A 169 7.28 13.79 11.39
C TYR A 169 7.90 12.42 11.22
N LYS A 170 8.95 12.14 11.97
CA LYS A 170 9.58 10.83 12.08
C LYS A 170 9.98 10.55 13.50
N CYS A 171 9.86 9.29 13.91
CA CYS A 171 10.35 8.83 15.20
C CYS A 171 10.89 7.40 15.10
N PHE A 172 11.88 7.11 15.91
CA PHE A 172 12.40 5.76 16.03
C PHE A 172 11.56 4.98 17.04
N LEU A 173 11.11 3.81 16.64
CA LEU A 173 10.35 2.89 17.48
C LEU A 173 11.13 1.61 17.72
N LYS A 174 11.08 1.15 18.96
CA LYS A 174 11.50 -0.19 19.39
C LYS A 174 10.36 -0.79 20.21
N GLY A 175 9.87 -1.95 19.80
CA GLY A 175 8.73 -2.54 20.47
C GLY A 175 8.62 -4.03 20.24
N GLN A 176 7.73 -4.62 21.01
CA GLN A 176 7.35 -6.03 20.95
C GLN A 176 5.82 -6.13 20.97
N GLY A 177 5.27 -7.07 20.24
CA GLY A 177 3.84 -7.30 20.21
C GLY A 177 3.48 -8.70 19.71
N MET A 178 2.18 -8.98 19.70
CA MET A 178 1.65 -10.20 19.10
C MET A 178 1.69 -10.09 17.59
N ALA A 179 2.24 -11.10 16.93
CA ALA A 179 2.20 -11.18 15.47
C ALA A 179 0.88 -11.84 15.01
N PRO A 180 0.16 -11.27 14.06
CA PRO A 180 -0.96 -11.96 13.47
C PRO A 180 -0.49 -13.25 12.79
N LYS A 181 -1.37 -14.24 12.78
CA LYS A 181 -1.22 -15.47 12.00
C LYS A 181 -1.96 -15.27 10.68
N SER A 182 -1.36 -15.62 9.58
CA SER A 182 -2.08 -15.84 8.34
C SER A 182 -2.95 -17.11 8.44
N LEU A 183 -3.85 -17.32 7.49
CA LEU A 183 -4.77 -18.47 7.54
C LEU A 183 -4.04 -19.83 7.47
N ASP A 184 -2.87 -19.87 6.87
CA ASP A 184 -1.97 -21.02 6.84
C ASP A 184 -1.13 -21.19 8.10
N GLY A 185 -1.27 -20.29 9.09
CA GLY A 185 -0.53 -20.29 10.34
C GLY A 185 0.84 -19.61 10.29
N ALA A 186 1.26 -19.08 9.14
CA ALA A 186 2.50 -18.31 9.03
C ALA A 186 2.45 -17.05 9.91
N ARG A 187 3.60 -16.71 10.47
CA ARG A 187 3.77 -15.53 11.32
C ARG A 187 4.15 -14.35 10.47
N GLU A 188 3.54 -13.20 10.70
CA GLU A 188 3.79 -12.03 9.91
C GLU A 188 3.84 -10.77 10.78
N PHE A 189 4.82 -9.90 10.54
CA PHE A 189 4.78 -8.54 11.03
C PHE A 189 4.08 -7.65 9.98
N ARG A 190 3.08 -6.90 10.41
CA ARG A 190 2.26 -6.04 9.56
C ARG A 190 2.51 -4.58 9.85
N PRO A 191 3.28 -3.85 9.02
CA PRO A 191 3.61 -2.43 9.28
C PRO A 191 2.36 -1.53 9.36
N ASN A 192 1.27 -1.90 8.71
CA ASN A 192 0.02 -1.15 8.73
C ASN A 192 -0.69 -1.07 10.10
N ILE A 193 -0.25 -1.86 11.08
CA ILE A 193 -0.75 -1.79 12.48
C ILE A 193 -0.54 -0.38 13.06
N PHE A 194 0.56 0.29 12.72
CA PHE A 194 0.81 1.66 13.20
C PHE A 194 -0.22 2.64 12.64
N ARG A 195 -0.51 2.57 11.33
CA ARG A 195 -1.57 3.39 10.73
C ARG A 195 -2.93 3.12 11.35
N GLY A 196 -3.29 1.85 11.54
CA GLY A 196 -4.53 1.45 12.18
C GLY A 196 -4.66 1.99 13.62
N ALA A 197 -3.60 1.87 14.41
CA ALA A 197 -3.55 2.39 15.78
C ALA A 197 -3.69 3.91 15.82
N ILE A 198 -2.94 4.64 15.01
CA ILE A 198 -2.99 6.11 14.95
C ILE A 198 -4.38 6.58 14.51
N ARG A 199 -4.96 5.94 13.48
CA ARG A 199 -6.32 6.24 13.03
C ARG A 199 -7.35 6.04 14.17
N GLY A 200 -7.25 4.93 14.91
CA GLY A 200 -8.12 4.65 16.04
C GLY A 200 -7.96 5.65 17.18
N HIS A 201 -6.74 6.11 17.45
CA HIS A 201 -6.49 7.16 18.44
C HIS A 201 -7.05 8.51 17.97
N ALA A 202 -6.84 8.89 16.72
CA ALA A 202 -7.39 10.12 16.15
C ALA A 202 -8.93 10.12 16.23
N LEU A 203 -9.58 9.00 15.91
CA LEU A 203 -11.02 8.86 16.00
C LEU A 203 -11.54 9.09 17.44
N ARG A 204 -10.86 8.55 18.45
CA ARG A 204 -11.22 8.76 19.85
C ARG A 204 -11.02 10.21 20.29
N ILE A 205 -9.91 10.84 19.88
CA ILE A 205 -9.62 12.25 20.19
C ILE A 205 -10.68 13.15 19.58
N PHE A 206 -10.96 13.01 18.30
CA PHE A 206 -11.98 13.82 17.62
C PHE A 206 -13.38 13.54 18.15
N GLY A 207 -13.70 12.29 18.50
CA GLY A 207 -14.97 11.94 19.13
C GLY A 207 -15.19 12.56 20.51
N GLY A 208 -14.11 12.99 21.20
CA GLY A 208 -14.18 13.80 22.40
C GLY A 208 -14.33 15.29 22.16
N LEU A 209 -14.08 15.77 20.93
CA LEU A 209 -14.12 17.19 20.55
C LEU A 209 -15.35 17.57 19.73
N THR A 210 -15.95 16.60 19.02
CA THR A 210 -17.10 16.83 18.13
C THR A 210 -17.99 15.58 18.08
N ASP A 211 -19.11 15.66 17.37
CA ASP A 211 -20.01 14.50 17.17
C ASP A 211 -19.36 13.39 16.31
N ALA A 212 -19.92 12.19 16.40
CA ALA A 212 -19.37 11.00 15.77
C ALA A 212 -19.21 11.14 14.24
N LYS A 213 -20.16 11.82 13.56
CA LYS A 213 -20.13 12.00 12.11
C LYS A 213 -18.98 12.93 11.68
N ASN A 214 -18.81 14.03 12.39
CA ASN A 214 -17.72 14.96 12.12
C ASN A 214 -16.35 14.34 12.49
N ALA A 215 -16.26 13.58 13.59
CA ALA A 215 -15.04 12.86 13.96
C ALA A 215 -14.61 11.87 12.86
N GLU A 216 -15.56 11.10 12.32
CA GLU A 216 -15.30 10.16 11.24
C GLU A 216 -14.88 10.88 9.96
N LYS A 217 -15.53 11.99 9.60
CA LYS A 217 -15.17 12.81 8.45
C LYS A 217 -13.73 13.34 8.55
N LEU A 218 -13.35 13.88 9.70
CA LEU A 218 -11.98 14.38 9.93
C LEU A 218 -10.94 13.26 9.82
N VAL A 219 -11.22 12.10 10.40
CA VAL A 219 -10.34 10.92 10.31
C VAL A 219 -10.23 10.43 8.87
N ASN A 220 -11.33 10.44 8.11
CA ASN A 220 -11.33 10.06 6.69
C ASN A 220 -10.54 11.06 5.84
N GLN A 221 -10.60 12.34 6.14
CA GLN A 221 -9.76 13.35 5.49
C GLN A 221 -8.27 13.12 5.76
N LEU A 222 -7.89 12.74 6.98
CA LEU A 222 -6.49 12.50 7.32
C LEU A 222 -5.96 11.19 6.74
N PHE A 223 -6.70 10.11 6.91
CA PHE A 223 -6.19 8.75 6.61
C PHE A 223 -6.85 8.08 5.40
N GLY A 224 -7.77 8.76 4.73
CA GLY A 224 -8.59 8.18 3.69
C GLY A 224 -9.75 7.35 4.24
N GLY A 225 -10.80 7.20 3.47
CA GLY A 225 -12.01 6.48 3.85
C GLY A 225 -12.90 6.21 2.65
N ILE A 226 -14.03 5.57 2.92
CA ILE A 226 -15.12 5.37 1.98
C ILE A 226 -16.32 6.13 2.55
N ASP A 227 -16.64 7.27 1.96
CA ASP A 227 -17.84 8.05 2.26
C ASP A 227 -18.53 8.34 0.92
N GLY A 228 -19.25 7.31 0.43
CA GLY A 228 -19.80 7.26 -0.94
C GLY A 228 -18.74 6.90 -1.97
N GLU A 229 -17.68 7.69 -2.09
CA GLU A 229 -16.52 7.41 -2.93
C GLU A 229 -15.25 7.19 -2.10
N ALA A 230 -14.34 6.36 -2.59
CA ALA A 230 -13.05 6.15 -1.95
C ALA A 230 -12.20 7.42 -2.03
N SER A 231 -11.80 7.97 -0.88
CA SER A 231 -10.97 9.16 -0.81
C SER A 231 -9.56 8.84 -0.32
N GLN A 232 -8.57 9.46 -0.96
CA GLN A 232 -7.19 9.41 -0.50
C GLN A 232 -7.03 10.33 0.72
N GLY A 233 -6.41 9.82 1.79
CA GLY A 233 -6.11 10.65 2.95
C GLY A 233 -4.93 11.58 2.72
N LEU A 234 -4.86 12.67 3.50
CA LEU A 234 -3.75 13.62 3.49
C LEU A 234 -2.44 13.03 4.04
N LEU A 235 -2.53 12.02 4.91
CA LEU A 235 -1.39 11.40 5.58
C LEU A 235 -1.23 9.95 5.18
N ALA A 236 -0.05 9.59 4.71
CA ALA A 236 0.46 8.24 4.67
C ALA A 236 1.33 7.99 5.90
N VAL A 237 1.21 6.79 6.46
CA VAL A 237 2.07 6.32 7.56
C VAL A 237 2.90 5.18 7.02
N ASP A 238 4.21 5.40 6.98
CA ASP A 238 5.20 4.43 6.55
C ASP A 238 6.05 3.98 7.75
N PHE A 239 6.40 2.70 7.78
CA PHE A 239 7.29 2.15 8.79
C PHE A 239 8.45 1.41 8.14
N CYS A 240 9.61 2.06 8.19
CA CYS A 240 10.87 1.48 7.71
C CYS A 240 11.45 0.54 8.76
N VAL A 241 11.30 -0.76 8.56
CA VAL A 241 11.87 -1.80 9.43
C VAL A 241 13.40 -1.75 9.36
N LYS A 242 14.06 -1.65 10.52
CA LYS A 242 15.53 -1.80 10.66
C LYS A 242 15.93 -3.20 11.13
N SER A 243 15.17 -3.74 12.08
CA SER A 243 15.32 -5.13 12.50
C SER A 243 13.97 -5.71 12.87
N LEU A 244 13.78 -6.98 12.56
CA LEU A 244 12.57 -7.74 12.88
C LEU A 244 12.98 -9.14 13.32
N ASP A 245 12.47 -9.55 14.47
CA ASP A 245 12.55 -10.91 14.96
C ASP A 245 11.15 -11.45 15.22
N LEU A 246 10.84 -12.61 14.65
CA LEU A 246 9.57 -13.31 14.82
C LEU A 246 9.78 -14.51 15.75
N GLY A 247 9.24 -14.41 16.95
CA GLY A 247 9.37 -15.40 18.00
C GLY A 247 8.05 -15.98 18.48
N THR A 248 8.10 -16.56 19.67
CA THR A 248 6.94 -17.01 20.43
C THR A 248 7.02 -16.46 21.84
N PHE A 249 5.88 -16.10 22.40
CA PHE A 249 5.79 -15.65 23.77
C PHE A 249 5.84 -16.87 24.72
N ALA A 250 6.81 -16.87 25.65
CA ALA A 250 7.02 -17.79 26.78
C ALA A 250 7.04 -19.31 26.46
N LYS A 251 7.73 -20.06 27.28
CA LYS A 251 7.68 -21.55 27.28
C LYS A 251 6.24 -22.01 27.60
N GLY A 252 5.56 -22.56 26.59
CA GLY A 252 4.20 -23.09 26.72
C GLY A 252 3.12 -22.32 25.95
N TYR A 253 3.34 -21.06 25.58
CA TYR A 253 2.46 -20.32 24.70
C TYR A 253 2.99 -20.38 23.26
N LYS A 254 2.18 -20.94 22.36
CA LYS A 254 2.53 -21.03 20.92
C LYS A 254 2.11 -19.78 20.12
N GLU A 255 1.75 -18.69 20.82
CA GLU A 255 1.31 -17.48 20.13
C GLU A 255 2.50 -16.75 19.50
N PRO A 256 2.41 -16.38 18.23
CA PRO A 256 3.50 -15.69 17.56
C PRO A 256 3.66 -14.28 18.10
N THR A 257 4.91 -13.85 18.23
CA THR A 257 5.26 -12.48 18.63
C THR A 257 6.23 -11.89 17.61
N TYR A 258 6.31 -10.57 17.59
CA TYR A 258 7.36 -9.85 16.91
C TYR A 258 8.12 -8.96 17.88
N THR A 259 9.42 -8.81 17.66
CA THR A 259 10.25 -7.73 18.19
C THR A 259 10.75 -6.93 17.02
N VAL A 260 10.46 -5.63 16.99
CA VAL A 260 10.77 -4.78 15.84
C VAL A 260 11.46 -3.51 16.30
N THR A 261 12.44 -3.07 15.50
CA THR A 261 12.96 -1.71 15.54
C THR A 261 12.83 -1.08 14.16
N GLY A 262 12.52 0.20 14.11
CA GLY A 262 12.36 0.90 12.85
C GLY A 262 12.06 2.37 13.02
N GLU A 263 11.86 3.03 11.90
CA GLU A 263 11.50 4.44 11.83
C GLU A 263 10.08 4.58 11.30
N LEU A 264 9.21 5.17 12.11
CA LEU A 264 7.86 5.55 11.72
C LEU A 264 7.91 6.96 11.10
N ARG A 265 7.30 7.10 9.92
CA ARG A 265 7.26 8.33 9.14
C ARG A 265 5.83 8.71 8.82
N TRP A 266 5.54 9.99 8.92
CA TRP A 266 4.28 10.58 8.50
C TRP A 266 4.54 11.46 7.29
N ILE A 267 3.96 11.09 6.16
CA ILE A 267 4.24 11.69 4.86
C ILE A 267 2.96 12.30 4.31
N LEU A 268 3.04 13.55 3.82
CA LEU A 268 1.94 14.14 3.08
C LEU A 268 1.78 13.45 1.73
N THR A 269 0.57 13.04 1.42
CA THR A 269 0.24 12.42 0.13
C THR A 269 0.11 13.45 -0.97
N GLN A 270 -0.26 14.70 -0.60
CA GLN A 270 -0.42 15.85 -1.48
C GLN A 270 0.01 17.12 -0.77
N SER A 271 0.29 18.17 -1.53
CA SER A 271 0.57 19.51 -0.95
C SER A 271 -0.64 20.01 -0.18
N LEU A 272 -0.40 20.62 0.95
CA LEU A 272 -1.46 21.36 1.66
C LEU A 272 -1.83 22.61 0.85
N PRO A 273 -3.11 22.98 0.84
CA PRO A 273 -3.55 24.20 0.13
C PRO A 273 -2.95 25.48 0.69
#